data_d9ccf3348b0beb40975c9f2b2c91b481
#
_entry.id   d9ccf3348b0beb40975c9f2b2c91b481
#
_cell.length_a   1.000
_cell.length_b   1.000
_cell.length_c   1.000
_cell.angle_alpha   90.00
_cell.angle_beta   90.00
_cell.angle_gamma   90.00
#
_symmetry.space_group_name_H-M   'P 1'
#
loop_
_entity.id
_entity.type
_entity.pdbx_description
1 polymer ?
#
loop_
_entity_poly.entity_id
_entity_poly.type
_entity_poly.pdbx_seq_one_letter_code
_entity_poly.pdbx_strand_id
1 'polypeptide(L)'
;MCGLIGIMDVSGERFSGRDIVTGIINMEERGNGLGAGFAVYGCYPEYADCYAFHVMFTEPDSRPQVETFLKDSFALVHDEEVPHRPSELPHPPLIRRYFVRVDEKHIPEDLKGDEQEYVVDRVMTLNTSGVGAYIYGSGKDTGVFKGVGHPGEIAEYFGIEDYEGYLWTAHARFPTNTPGWWGGAHPFALLDWTVVHNGEVSSYGANRRYLEMQGYHCTMQTDTEVMAYAADLLMRRHGLPISVAASVMAPPLWTEIARMSPEDQTLARTLRQVYGGLLVNGPFTIIVARRGEMIGLTDRIRLRPLTAAAKGDRLFLSSEEAPIRLISPDLDWVWTPVGGQPIVGRLGDPIKAPTGATLSATVPAFACAA
;
A
#
# COMPACT_ATOMS: atom_id res chain seq x y z
N MET A 1 -8.39 16.49 2.26
CA MET A 1 -8.29 15.12 2.86
C MET A 1 -8.00 14.15 1.76
N CYS A 2 -7.10 13.19 1.97
CA CYS A 2 -6.70 12.23 0.94
C CYS A 2 -7.88 11.40 0.40
N GLY A 3 -7.79 10.98 -0.87
CA GLY A 3 -8.62 9.95 -1.48
C GLY A 3 -7.84 8.65 -1.60
N LEU A 4 -8.47 7.51 -1.34
CA LEU A 4 -7.88 6.20 -1.59
C LEU A 4 -8.92 5.23 -2.16
N ILE A 5 -8.47 4.33 -3.01
CA ILE A 5 -9.26 3.25 -3.57
C ILE A 5 -8.40 2.00 -3.77
N GLY A 6 -8.99 0.82 -3.59
CA GLY A 6 -8.42 -0.47 -3.92
C GLY A 6 -9.45 -1.33 -4.64
N ILE A 7 -9.01 -2.11 -5.62
CA ILE A 7 -9.82 -3.05 -6.39
C ILE A 7 -9.06 -4.36 -6.47
N MET A 8 -9.68 -5.46 -6.10
CA MET A 8 -9.12 -6.80 -6.20
C MET A 8 -10.11 -7.75 -6.85
N ASP A 9 -9.67 -8.44 -7.88
CA ASP A 9 -10.37 -9.61 -8.39
C ASP A 9 -9.84 -10.85 -7.65
N VAL A 10 -10.69 -11.46 -6.82
CA VAL A 10 -10.28 -12.60 -5.97
C VAL A 10 -10.15 -13.90 -6.76
N SER A 11 -10.67 -13.97 -8.01
CA SER A 11 -10.40 -15.09 -8.90
C SER A 11 -9.00 -15.05 -9.51
N GLY A 12 -8.35 -13.89 -9.45
CA GLY A 12 -7.06 -13.64 -10.07
C GLY A 12 -7.15 -13.17 -11.53
N GLU A 13 -8.35 -12.85 -12.02
CA GLU A 13 -8.50 -12.25 -13.34
C GLU A 13 -7.81 -10.88 -13.37
N ARG A 14 -6.92 -10.70 -14.35
CA ARG A 14 -6.21 -9.44 -14.55
C ARG A 14 -7.08 -8.48 -15.34
N PHE A 15 -7.10 -7.24 -14.93
CA PHE A 15 -7.84 -6.16 -15.58
C PHE A 15 -6.97 -4.92 -15.74
N SER A 16 -7.32 -4.08 -16.72
CA SER A 16 -6.62 -2.84 -17.04
C SER A 16 -6.66 -1.84 -15.87
N GLY A 17 -5.62 -1.04 -15.73
CA GLY A 17 -5.57 0.09 -14.79
C GLY A 17 -6.62 1.17 -15.02
N ARG A 18 -7.44 1.08 -16.07
CA ARG A 18 -8.52 2.05 -16.36
C ARG A 18 -9.52 2.18 -15.21
N ASP A 19 -9.90 1.06 -14.60
CA ASP A 19 -10.89 1.05 -13.51
C ASP A 19 -10.35 1.83 -12.30
N ILE A 20 -9.09 1.57 -11.90
CA ILE A 20 -8.49 2.27 -10.76
C ILE A 20 -8.26 3.75 -11.05
N VAL A 21 -7.89 4.11 -12.27
CA VAL A 21 -7.73 5.51 -12.73
C VAL A 21 -9.06 6.25 -12.69
N THR A 22 -10.13 5.65 -13.24
CA THR A 22 -11.49 6.21 -13.18
C THR A 22 -11.93 6.48 -11.74
N GLY A 23 -11.70 5.53 -10.85
CA GLY A 23 -12.10 5.68 -9.45
C GLY A 23 -11.33 6.76 -8.71
N ILE A 24 -10.01 6.84 -8.88
CA ILE A 24 -9.21 7.81 -8.13
C ILE A 24 -9.37 9.23 -8.65
N ILE A 25 -9.57 9.43 -9.97
CA ILE A 25 -9.84 10.75 -10.55
C ILE A 25 -11.15 11.33 -10.00
N ASN A 26 -12.17 10.51 -9.77
CA ASN A 26 -13.42 10.98 -9.15
C ASN A 26 -13.21 11.55 -7.73
N MET A 27 -12.10 11.20 -7.09
CA MET A 27 -11.70 11.73 -5.78
C MET A 27 -10.57 12.76 -5.85
N GLU A 28 -10.28 13.34 -7.01
CA GLU A 28 -9.17 14.28 -7.20
C GLU A 28 -9.26 15.49 -6.29
N GLU A 29 -10.47 16.05 -6.10
CA GLU A 29 -10.74 17.18 -5.20
C GLU A 29 -10.44 16.89 -3.71
N ARG A 30 -10.24 15.63 -3.35
CA ARG A 30 -9.74 15.25 -2.02
C ARG A 30 -8.23 15.41 -1.91
N GLY A 31 -7.52 15.47 -3.01
CA GLY A 31 -6.10 15.79 -3.12
C GLY A 31 -5.85 17.29 -3.30
N ASN A 32 -4.60 17.66 -3.54
CA ASN A 32 -4.20 19.02 -3.89
C ASN A 32 -3.03 19.06 -4.88
N GLY A 33 -2.82 17.99 -5.64
CA GLY A 33 -1.73 17.89 -6.62
C GLY A 33 -0.33 17.71 -6.04
N LEU A 34 -0.18 17.61 -4.70
CA LEU A 34 1.11 17.39 -4.05
C LEU A 34 1.48 15.93 -3.87
N GLY A 35 0.87 15.06 -4.66
CA GLY A 35 1.21 13.66 -4.79
C GLY A 35 0.04 12.77 -5.14
N ALA A 36 0.33 11.77 -5.97
CA ALA A 36 -0.58 10.68 -6.28
C ALA A 36 0.22 9.43 -6.63
N GLY A 37 -0.45 8.29 -6.71
CA GLY A 37 0.17 7.08 -7.25
C GLY A 37 -0.67 5.83 -7.12
N PHE A 38 -0.09 4.77 -7.65
CA PHE A 38 -0.73 3.48 -7.91
C PHE A 38 0.20 2.34 -7.50
N ALA A 39 -0.37 1.25 -6.98
CA ALA A 39 0.30 -0.03 -6.92
C ALA A 39 -0.54 -1.08 -7.63
N VAL A 40 0.13 -2.04 -8.26
CA VAL A 40 -0.49 -3.11 -9.03
C VAL A 40 0.23 -4.43 -8.81
N TYR A 41 -0.52 -5.52 -8.74
CA TYR A 41 -0.04 -6.87 -8.55
C TYR A 41 -0.43 -7.76 -9.72
N GLY A 42 0.50 -8.62 -10.15
CA GLY A 42 0.33 -9.43 -11.34
C GLY A 42 0.68 -8.69 -12.64
N CYS A 43 1.48 -7.61 -12.57
CA CYS A 43 1.77 -6.76 -13.73
C CYS A 43 3.05 -7.12 -14.49
N TYR A 44 3.89 -8.01 -13.94
CA TYR A 44 5.14 -8.43 -14.55
C TYR A 44 5.24 -9.95 -14.73
N PRO A 45 4.33 -10.57 -15.50
CA PRO A 45 4.25 -12.04 -15.60
C PRO A 45 5.55 -12.70 -16.11
N GLU A 46 6.33 -12.01 -16.96
CA GLU A 46 7.63 -12.49 -17.44
C GLU A 46 8.72 -12.48 -16.35
N TYR A 47 8.53 -11.68 -15.29
CA TYR A 47 9.46 -11.52 -14.19
C TYR A 47 8.81 -11.83 -12.82
N ALA A 48 7.75 -12.67 -12.81
CA ALA A 48 6.95 -12.94 -11.62
C ALA A 48 7.74 -13.48 -10.42
N ASP A 49 8.88 -14.14 -10.68
CA ASP A 49 9.78 -14.69 -9.66
C ASP A 49 10.90 -13.72 -9.26
N CYS A 50 11.02 -12.58 -9.96
CA CYS A 50 12.03 -11.57 -9.66
C CYS A 50 11.46 -10.52 -8.72
N TYR A 51 12.31 -9.98 -7.86
CA TYR A 51 12.00 -8.72 -7.16
C TYR A 51 12.08 -7.57 -8.16
N ALA A 52 11.01 -6.80 -8.29
CA ALA A 52 10.96 -5.60 -9.13
C ALA A 52 11.34 -4.38 -8.28
N PHE A 53 12.62 -4.00 -8.30
CA PHE A 53 13.08 -2.82 -7.58
C PHE A 53 12.80 -1.57 -8.40
N HIS A 54 11.88 -0.74 -7.89
CA HIS A 54 11.65 0.59 -8.42
C HIS A 54 12.57 1.56 -7.69
N VAL A 55 13.51 2.14 -8.42
CA VAL A 55 14.52 3.05 -7.87
C VAL A 55 14.31 4.45 -8.42
N MET A 56 14.17 5.40 -7.52
CA MET A 56 14.11 6.82 -7.82
C MET A 56 15.47 7.45 -7.54
N PHE A 57 16.02 8.15 -8.51
CA PHE A 57 17.27 8.89 -8.42
C PHE A 57 16.99 10.38 -8.22
N THR A 58 17.20 10.90 -7.01
CA THR A 58 17.16 12.34 -6.74
C THR A 58 18.43 13.03 -7.25
N GLU A 59 19.50 12.26 -7.40
CA GLU A 59 20.77 12.65 -8.01
C GLU A 59 21.09 11.67 -9.15
N PRO A 60 20.84 12.02 -10.42
CA PRO A 60 21.03 11.11 -11.57
C PRO A 60 22.45 10.52 -11.68
N ASP A 61 23.46 11.29 -11.26
CA ASP A 61 24.88 10.88 -11.30
C ASP A 61 25.19 9.73 -10.32
N SER A 62 24.31 9.44 -9.36
CA SER A 62 24.44 8.32 -8.43
C SER A 62 24.15 6.94 -9.06
N ARG A 63 23.57 6.90 -10.24
CA ARG A 63 23.17 5.66 -10.93
C ARG A 63 24.27 4.61 -11.00
N PRO A 64 25.51 4.89 -11.44
CA PRO A 64 26.57 3.87 -11.51
C PRO A 64 26.88 3.23 -10.16
N GLN A 65 26.85 4.01 -9.08
CA GLN A 65 27.09 3.52 -7.72
C GLN A 65 25.96 2.58 -7.25
N VAL A 66 24.71 2.96 -7.53
CA VAL A 66 23.54 2.13 -7.21
C VAL A 66 23.54 0.83 -8.01
N GLU A 67 23.84 0.88 -9.31
CA GLU A 67 23.91 -0.31 -10.16
C GLU A 67 25.04 -1.26 -9.70
N THR A 68 26.17 -0.72 -9.24
CA THR A 68 27.25 -1.53 -8.63
C THR A 68 26.73 -2.21 -7.36
N PHE A 69 26.09 -1.47 -6.46
CA PHE A 69 25.51 -2.02 -5.24
C PHE A 69 24.50 -3.14 -5.54
N LEU A 70 23.63 -2.94 -6.55
CA LEU A 70 22.64 -3.96 -6.94
C LEU A 70 23.31 -5.21 -7.50
N LYS A 71 24.34 -5.08 -8.35
CA LYS A 71 25.08 -6.22 -8.95
C LYS A 71 25.91 -6.97 -7.89
N ASP A 72 26.41 -6.27 -6.88
CA ASP A 72 27.16 -6.88 -5.78
C ASP A 72 26.25 -7.60 -4.79
N SER A 73 24.95 -7.24 -4.75
CA SER A 73 23.96 -7.79 -3.81
C SER A 73 23.04 -8.82 -4.45
N PHE A 74 22.81 -8.76 -5.76
CA PHE A 74 21.78 -9.55 -6.46
C PHE A 74 22.24 -10.02 -7.83
N ALA A 75 21.60 -11.08 -8.33
CA ALA A 75 21.66 -11.43 -9.74
C ALA A 75 20.68 -10.54 -10.54
N LEU A 76 21.21 -9.58 -11.30
CA LEU A 76 20.42 -8.71 -12.17
C LEU A 76 19.94 -9.52 -13.38
N VAL A 77 18.61 -9.57 -13.58
CA VAL A 77 17.95 -10.28 -14.70
C VAL A 77 17.67 -9.32 -15.84
N HIS A 78 17.08 -8.17 -15.53
CA HIS A 78 16.73 -7.12 -16.50
C HIS A 78 16.68 -5.77 -15.82
N ASP A 79 16.96 -4.69 -16.57
CA ASP A 79 16.74 -3.33 -16.09
C ASP A 79 16.28 -2.42 -17.23
N GLU A 80 15.48 -1.44 -16.86
CA GLU A 80 14.96 -0.45 -17.80
C GLU A 80 14.62 0.85 -17.08
N GLU A 81 14.57 1.93 -17.82
CA GLU A 81 13.88 3.13 -17.34
C GLU A 81 12.37 2.84 -17.31
N VAL A 82 11.70 3.22 -16.22
CA VAL A 82 10.24 3.02 -16.15
C VAL A 82 9.59 3.80 -17.29
N PRO A 83 8.83 3.15 -18.18
CA PRO A 83 8.17 3.81 -19.28
C PRO A 83 7.33 4.99 -18.80
N HIS A 84 7.50 6.14 -19.43
CA HIS A 84 6.74 7.33 -19.11
C HIS A 84 6.47 8.17 -20.36
N ARG A 85 5.41 8.97 -20.31
CA ARG A 85 5.03 9.92 -21.38
C ARG A 85 5.56 11.30 -21.05
N PRO A 86 5.82 12.16 -22.07
CA PRO A 86 6.13 13.57 -21.83
C PRO A 86 5.04 14.25 -20.99
N SER A 87 5.41 15.03 -19.99
CA SER A 87 4.46 15.68 -19.07
C SER A 87 5.01 17.02 -18.56
N GLU A 88 4.12 17.85 -18.02
CA GLU A 88 4.46 19.08 -17.31
C GLU A 88 4.62 18.89 -15.79
N LEU A 89 4.77 17.64 -15.33
CA LEU A 89 4.96 17.35 -13.92
C LEU A 89 6.21 18.04 -13.34
N PRO A 90 6.15 18.50 -12.09
CA PRO A 90 7.25 19.23 -11.49
C PRO A 90 8.47 18.32 -11.23
N HIS A 91 9.58 18.60 -11.91
CA HIS A 91 10.89 17.99 -11.71
C HIS A 91 10.86 16.46 -11.52
N PRO A 92 10.38 15.69 -12.53
CA PRO A 92 10.37 14.24 -12.41
C PRO A 92 11.80 13.71 -12.26
N PRO A 93 12.07 12.89 -11.25
CA PRO A 93 13.37 12.25 -11.07
C PRO A 93 13.55 11.15 -12.13
N LEU A 94 14.79 10.73 -12.37
CA LEU A 94 15.05 9.50 -13.09
C LEU A 94 14.48 8.33 -12.28
N ILE A 95 13.63 7.54 -12.88
CA ILE A 95 13.06 6.33 -12.27
C ILE A 95 13.44 5.12 -13.12
N ARG A 96 14.10 4.15 -12.51
CA ARG A 96 14.45 2.88 -13.16
C ARG A 96 13.86 1.71 -12.41
N ARG A 97 13.61 0.65 -13.15
CA ARG A 97 13.15 -0.64 -12.63
C ARG A 97 14.22 -1.68 -12.90
N TYR A 98 14.57 -2.42 -11.83
CA TYR A 98 15.55 -3.51 -11.88
C TYR A 98 14.86 -4.79 -11.43
N PHE A 99 14.86 -5.81 -12.29
CA PHE A 99 14.39 -7.15 -11.95
C PHE A 99 15.57 -7.96 -11.47
N VAL A 100 15.55 -8.35 -10.21
CA VAL A 100 16.65 -9.02 -9.55
C VAL A 100 16.21 -10.33 -8.90
N ARG A 101 17.14 -11.27 -8.78
CA ARG A 101 17.01 -12.48 -7.98
C ARG A 101 18.05 -12.48 -6.87
N VAL A 102 17.69 -13.07 -5.75
CA VAL A 102 18.65 -13.32 -4.70
C VAL A 102 19.53 -14.51 -5.09
N ASP A 103 20.84 -14.34 -4.98
CA ASP A 103 21.81 -15.42 -5.15
C ASP A 103 22.32 -15.79 -3.75
N GLU A 104 22.14 -17.04 -3.34
CA GLU A 104 22.48 -17.54 -2.00
C GLU A 104 23.94 -17.22 -1.59
N LYS A 105 24.86 -17.10 -2.58
CA LYS A 105 26.25 -16.73 -2.30
C LYS A 105 26.44 -15.32 -1.72
N HIS A 106 25.45 -14.44 -1.95
CA HIS A 106 25.49 -13.06 -1.44
C HIS A 106 24.80 -12.91 -0.07
N ILE A 107 24.09 -13.95 0.38
CA ILE A 107 23.38 -13.91 1.67
C ILE A 107 24.41 -14.13 2.79
N PRO A 108 24.57 -13.18 3.73
CA PRO A 108 25.40 -13.37 4.92
C PRO A 108 24.93 -14.57 5.76
N GLU A 109 25.84 -15.18 6.52
CA GLU A 109 25.57 -16.41 7.29
C GLU A 109 24.43 -16.26 8.29
N ASP A 110 24.30 -15.08 8.89
CA ASP A 110 23.23 -14.73 9.85
C ASP A 110 21.84 -14.54 9.23
N LEU A 111 21.77 -14.36 7.91
CA LEU A 111 20.53 -14.23 7.14
C LEU A 111 20.23 -15.47 6.27
N LYS A 112 21.08 -16.52 6.34
CA LYS A 112 20.88 -17.72 5.54
C LYS A 112 19.51 -18.35 5.79
N GLY A 113 18.81 -18.62 4.67
CA GLY A 113 17.46 -19.21 4.69
C GLY A 113 16.33 -18.19 4.78
N ASP A 114 16.62 -16.90 4.96
CA ASP A 114 15.61 -15.84 4.91
C ASP A 114 15.89 -14.82 3.77
N GLU A 115 15.50 -15.22 2.56
CA GLU A 115 15.62 -14.40 1.34
C GLU A 115 14.96 -13.03 1.49
N GLN A 116 13.78 -12.99 2.12
CA GLN A 116 13.03 -11.75 2.26
C GLN A 116 13.71 -10.79 3.23
N GLU A 117 14.27 -11.32 4.32
CA GLU A 117 15.03 -10.52 5.28
C GLU A 117 16.28 -9.92 4.64
N TYR A 118 16.99 -10.70 3.81
CA TYR A 118 18.12 -10.19 3.04
C TYR A 118 17.72 -9.04 2.12
N VAL A 119 16.60 -9.17 1.41
CA VAL A 119 16.09 -8.09 0.55
C VAL A 119 15.76 -6.84 1.37
N VAL A 120 15.10 -7.00 2.52
CA VAL A 120 14.80 -5.87 3.42
C VAL A 120 16.08 -5.17 3.87
N ASP A 121 17.09 -5.94 4.31
CA ASP A 121 18.38 -5.39 4.72
C ASP A 121 19.05 -4.58 3.60
N ARG A 122 19.06 -5.09 2.36
CA ARG A 122 19.64 -4.37 1.22
C ARG A 122 18.86 -3.11 0.86
N VAL A 123 17.52 -3.16 0.92
CA VAL A 123 16.67 -1.96 0.72
C VAL A 123 16.99 -0.90 1.78
N MET A 124 17.05 -1.28 3.06
CA MET A 124 17.38 -0.35 4.16
C MET A 124 18.79 0.22 4.01
N THR A 125 19.76 -0.63 3.63
CA THR A 125 21.16 -0.20 3.40
C THR A 125 21.23 0.88 2.31
N LEU A 126 20.60 0.66 1.14
CA LEU A 126 20.61 1.65 0.06
C LEU A 126 19.91 2.93 0.48
N ASN A 127 18.69 2.81 1.04
CA ASN A 127 17.86 3.96 1.38
C ASN A 127 18.46 4.85 2.49
N THR A 128 19.36 4.31 3.32
CA THR A 128 20.09 5.06 4.36
C THR A 128 21.47 5.51 3.96
N SER A 129 21.97 5.10 2.80
CA SER A 129 23.35 5.38 2.36
C SER A 129 23.63 6.86 2.04
N GLY A 130 22.60 7.66 1.81
CA GLY A 130 22.73 9.06 1.38
C GLY A 130 23.24 9.24 -0.05
N VAL A 131 23.20 8.20 -0.88
CA VAL A 131 23.70 8.20 -2.27
C VAL A 131 22.82 9.03 -3.24
N GLY A 132 21.68 9.57 -2.78
CA GLY A 132 20.78 10.32 -3.65
C GLY A 132 19.87 9.43 -4.51
N ALA A 133 19.62 8.21 -4.03
CA ALA A 133 18.67 7.28 -4.66
C ALA A 133 17.91 6.48 -3.59
N TYR A 134 16.69 6.06 -3.93
CA TYR A 134 15.81 5.32 -3.03
C TYR A 134 15.12 4.17 -3.76
N ILE A 135 15.19 2.96 -3.20
CA ILE A 135 14.31 1.85 -3.59
C ILE A 135 12.96 2.09 -2.90
N TYR A 136 11.91 2.39 -3.67
CA TYR A 136 10.58 2.68 -3.15
C TYR A 136 9.53 1.61 -3.51
N GLY A 137 9.94 0.57 -4.22
CA GLY A 137 9.19 -0.66 -4.49
C GLY A 137 10.16 -1.81 -4.61
N SER A 138 9.86 -2.95 -3.99
CA SER A 138 10.77 -4.10 -3.93
C SER A 138 10.04 -5.45 -3.91
N GLY A 139 8.79 -5.49 -4.39
CA GLY A 139 7.98 -6.71 -4.41
C GLY A 139 8.23 -7.59 -5.63
N LYS A 140 7.81 -8.87 -5.53
CA LYS A 140 7.73 -9.76 -6.68
C LYS A 140 6.42 -9.53 -7.41
N ASP A 141 6.48 -9.41 -8.76
CA ASP A 141 5.32 -9.18 -9.62
C ASP A 141 4.43 -7.99 -9.17
N THR A 142 5.10 -6.93 -8.67
CA THR A 142 4.44 -5.77 -8.10
C THR A 142 5.00 -4.49 -8.70
N GLY A 143 4.11 -3.66 -9.27
CA GLY A 143 4.43 -2.32 -9.78
C GLY A 143 4.04 -1.23 -8.79
N VAL A 144 4.90 -0.24 -8.60
CA VAL A 144 4.63 0.95 -7.79
C VAL A 144 4.93 2.19 -8.62
N PHE A 145 3.93 3.04 -8.84
CA PHE A 145 4.01 4.24 -9.66
C PHE A 145 3.51 5.42 -8.86
N LYS A 146 4.35 6.41 -8.61
CA LYS A 146 3.99 7.56 -7.77
C LYS A 146 4.78 8.81 -8.13
N GLY A 147 4.21 9.97 -7.84
CA GLY A 147 4.86 11.23 -8.13
C GLY A 147 4.10 12.43 -7.58
N VAL A 148 4.63 13.62 -7.84
CA VAL A 148 3.98 14.90 -7.53
C VAL A 148 3.13 15.32 -8.70
N GLY A 149 1.82 15.40 -8.48
CA GLY A 149 0.79 15.70 -9.46
C GLY A 149 -0.57 15.21 -8.98
N HIS A 150 -1.60 15.53 -9.74
CA HIS A 150 -2.93 14.97 -9.58
C HIS A 150 -2.97 13.50 -10.06
N PRO A 151 -3.93 12.67 -9.58
CA PRO A 151 -4.01 11.27 -9.97
C PRO A 151 -4.07 11.04 -11.49
N GLY A 152 -4.82 11.87 -12.22
CA GLY A 152 -4.91 11.79 -13.68
C GLY A 152 -3.57 12.05 -14.38
N GLU A 153 -2.83 13.06 -13.91
CA GLU A 153 -1.51 13.42 -14.45
C GLU A 153 -0.48 12.29 -14.22
N ILE A 154 -0.47 11.70 -13.03
CA ILE A 154 0.42 10.57 -12.72
C ILE A 154 0.02 9.32 -13.49
N ALA A 155 -1.29 9.07 -13.67
CA ALA A 155 -1.78 7.95 -14.48
C ALA A 155 -1.36 8.09 -15.94
N GLU A 156 -1.49 9.29 -16.53
CA GLU A 156 -1.06 9.58 -17.88
C GLU A 156 0.45 9.45 -18.03
N TYR A 157 1.22 10.04 -17.09
CA TYR A 157 2.68 10.01 -17.09
C TYR A 157 3.21 8.58 -17.19
N PHE A 158 2.74 7.67 -16.35
CA PHE A 158 3.19 6.28 -16.34
C PHE A 158 2.39 5.35 -17.28
N GLY A 159 1.37 5.83 -17.98
CA GLY A 159 0.52 4.99 -18.82
C GLY A 159 -0.20 3.89 -18.02
N ILE A 160 -0.75 4.22 -16.85
CA ILE A 160 -1.33 3.24 -15.91
C ILE A 160 -2.42 2.39 -16.55
N GLU A 161 -3.20 2.93 -17.48
CA GLU A 161 -4.25 2.19 -18.18
C GLU A 161 -3.72 1.06 -19.06
N ASP A 162 -2.44 1.11 -19.45
CA ASP A 162 -1.79 0.10 -20.30
C ASP A 162 -1.29 -1.12 -19.50
N TYR A 163 -1.22 -1.00 -18.16
CA TYR A 163 -0.87 -2.11 -17.28
C TYR A 163 -2.11 -2.95 -16.94
N GLU A 164 -1.88 -4.23 -16.70
CA GLU A 164 -2.88 -5.16 -16.22
C GLU A 164 -2.43 -5.82 -14.92
N GLY A 165 -3.37 -6.03 -14.00
CA GLY A 165 -3.15 -6.71 -12.73
C GLY A 165 -4.45 -7.15 -12.09
N TYR A 166 -4.40 -8.09 -11.16
CA TYR A 166 -5.59 -8.59 -10.45
C TYR A 166 -5.92 -7.80 -9.18
N LEU A 167 -4.96 -6.99 -8.71
CA LEU A 167 -5.13 -6.14 -7.53
C LEU A 167 -4.50 -4.78 -7.80
N TRP A 168 -5.24 -3.73 -7.54
CA TRP A 168 -4.83 -2.34 -7.68
C TRP A 168 -5.13 -1.54 -6.42
N THR A 169 -4.23 -0.63 -6.06
CA THR A 169 -4.49 0.44 -5.08
C THR A 169 -4.08 1.79 -5.64
N ALA A 170 -4.81 2.85 -5.30
CA ALA A 170 -4.48 4.21 -5.72
C ALA A 170 -4.75 5.23 -4.61
N HIS A 171 -4.06 6.36 -4.73
CA HIS A 171 -4.11 7.42 -3.73
C HIS A 171 -4.03 8.81 -4.37
N ALA A 172 -4.87 9.74 -3.87
CA ALA A 172 -4.79 11.18 -4.11
C ALA A 172 -4.39 11.87 -2.81
N ARG A 173 -3.19 12.46 -2.78
CA ARG A 173 -2.56 12.98 -1.56
C ARG A 173 -3.01 14.40 -1.24
N PHE A 174 -3.25 14.65 0.04
CA PHE A 174 -3.36 15.98 0.63
C PHE A 174 -2.42 16.06 1.84
N PRO A 175 -1.12 16.35 1.65
CA PRO A 175 -0.18 16.43 2.76
C PRO A 175 -0.51 17.62 3.67
N THR A 176 -0.42 17.39 4.96
CA THR A 176 -0.66 18.41 6.01
C THR A 176 0.64 18.88 6.64
N ASN A 177 1.56 17.98 6.93
CA ASN A 177 2.79 18.27 7.69
C ASN A 177 4.08 17.92 6.94
N THR A 178 4.00 17.44 5.69
CA THR A 178 5.15 17.04 4.90
C THR A 178 5.15 17.72 3.55
N PRO A 179 6.30 18.08 2.99
CA PRO A 179 6.38 18.69 1.68
C PRO A 179 5.87 17.75 0.58
N GLY A 180 5.39 18.32 -0.51
CA GLY A 180 5.13 17.58 -1.73
C GLY A 180 6.46 17.24 -2.42
N TRP A 181 6.85 15.96 -2.41
CA TRP A 181 7.99 15.44 -3.14
C TRP A 181 7.72 14.01 -3.62
N TRP A 182 8.44 13.57 -4.65
CA TRP A 182 8.16 12.31 -5.33
C TRP A 182 8.20 11.11 -4.40
N GLY A 183 9.22 11.00 -3.54
CA GLY A 183 9.32 9.90 -2.58
C GLY A 183 8.23 9.89 -1.51
N GLY A 184 7.71 11.07 -1.16
CA GLY A 184 6.64 11.24 -0.17
C GLY A 184 5.24 10.95 -0.70
N ALA A 185 5.06 10.72 -2.01
CA ALA A 185 3.79 10.28 -2.56
C ALA A 185 3.49 8.83 -2.19
N HIS A 186 2.21 8.46 -2.17
CA HIS A 186 1.77 7.08 -1.94
C HIS A 186 1.66 6.31 -3.26
N PRO A 187 1.71 4.97 -3.26
CA PRO A 187 1.85 4.06 -2.11
C PRO A 187 3.25 4.02 -1.50
N PHE A 188 3.33 3.56 -0.24
CA PHE A 188 4.59 3.14 0.37
C PHE A 188 4.70 1.62 0.29
N ALA A 189 5.91 1.14 -0.03
CA ALA A 189 6.12 -0.29 -0.28
C ALA A 189 7.40 -0.81 0.38
N LEU A 190 7.35 -2.08 0.80
CA LEU A 190 8.49 -2.89 1.20
C LEU A 190 8.17 -4.35 0.88
N LEU A 191 9.07 -5.04 0.19
CA LEU A 191 8.73 -6.33 -0.40
C LEU A 191 7.43 -6.21 -1.23
N ASP A 192 6.54 -7.17 -1.11
CA ASP A 192 5.21 -7.14 -1.74
C ASP A 192 4.14 -6.37 -0.93
N TRP A 193 4.49 -5.81 0.23
CA TRP A 193 3.60 -4.92 0.97
C TRP A 193 3.49 -3.56 0.30
N THR A 194 2.27 -3.08 0.09
CA THR A 194 2.00 -1.69 -0.27
C THR A 194 0.90 -1.12 0.63
N VAL A 195 1.03 0.17 0.98
CA VAL A 195 0.07 0.86 1.83
C VAL A 195 -0.30 2.21 1.23
N VAL A 196 -1.59 2.47 1.13
CA VAL A 196 -2.17 3.80 0.91
C VAL A 196 -2.94 4.23 2.15
N HIS A 197 -2.86 5.52 2.51
CA HIS A 197 -3.33 6.03 3.80
C HIS A 197 -4.08 7.36 3.63
N ASN A 198 -5.22 7.44 4.28
CA ASN A 198 -5.96 8.69 4.48
C ASN A 198 -6.07 8.96 5.98
N GLY A 199 -5.34 9.92 6.47
CA GLY A 199 -5.36 10.28 7.88
C GLY A 199 -4.13 11.02 8.35
N GLU A 200 -3.94 11.02 9.66
CA GLU A 200 -2.82 11.63 10.36
C GLU A 200 -2.49 10.79 11.60
N VAL A 201 -1.25 10.30 11.69
CA VAL A 201 -0.80 9.47 12.81
C VAL A 201 -0.06 10.30 13.84
N SER A 202 -0.75 10.65 14.92
CA SER A 202 -0.16 11.43 16.02
C SER A 202 0.93 10.66 16.79
N SER A 203 0.91 9.34 16.74
CA SER A 203 1.94 8.47 17.34
C SER A 203 3.17 8.23 16.46
N TYR A 204 3.28 8.87 15.29
CA TYR A 204 4.35 8.69 14.30
C TYR A 204 5.75 8.56 14.92
N GLY A 205 6.15 9.49 15.78
CA GLY A 205 7.48 9.47 16.37
C GLY A 205 7.74 8.27 17.29
N ALA A 206 6.72 7.74 17.97
CA ALA A 206 6.83 6.53 18.79
C ALA A 206 6.90 5.28 17.91
N ASN A 207 6.02 5.20 16.92
CA ASN A 207 5.97 4.07 15.99
C ASN A 207 7.28 3.96 15.19
N ARG A 208 7.78 5.08 14.68
CA ARG A 208 9.06 5.15 13.97
C ARG A 208 10.20 4.61 14.82
N ARG A 209 10.37 5.12 16.05
CA ARG A 209 11.44 4.66 16.96
C ARG A 209 11.33 3.17 17.28
N TYR A 210 10.11 2.66 17.46
CA TYR A 210 9.91 1.23 17.67
C TYR A 210 10.39 0.40 16.47
N LEU A 211 10.06 0.83 15.25
CA LEU A 211 10.50 0.16 14.02
C LEU A 211 12.02 0.28 13.81
N GLU A 212 12.62 1.43 14.13
CA GLU A 212 14.07 1.62 14.09
C GLU A 212 14.81 0.63 15.02
N MET A 213 14.26 0.32 16.20
CA MET A 213 14.78 -0.73 17.09
C MET A 213 14.68 -2.13 16.50
N GLN A 214 13.82 -2.33 15.50
CA GLN A 214 13.65 -3.58 14.76
C GLN A 214 14.44 -3.60 13.43
N GLY A 215 15.27 -2.60 13.17
CA GLY A 215 16.11 -2.50 11.97
C GLY A 215 15.45 -1.87 10.74
N TYR A 216 14.24 -1.32 10.86
CA TYR A 216 13.64 -0.53 9.77
C TYR A 216 14.04 0.93 9.87
N HIS A 217 14.27 1.57 8.73
CA HIS A 217 14.64 2.98 8.67
C HIS A 217 13.63 3.76 7.80
N CYS A 218 12.87 4.64 8.42
CA CYS A 218 11.89 5.50 7.72
C CYS A 218 12.60 6.69 7.08
N THR A 219 12.94 6.59 5.80
CA THR A 219 13.71 7.60 5.05
C THR A 219 12.82 8.57 4.28
N MET A 220 11.59 8.19 3.96
CA MET A 220 10.63 9.02 3.23
C MET A 220 9.88 10.00 4.11
N GLN A 221 10.08 9.93 5.45
CA GLN A 221 9.60 10.87 6.46
C GLN A 221 8.07 11.04 6.49
N THR A 222 7.32 9.97 6.28
CA THR A 222 5.87 9.98 6.37
C THR A 222 5.37 8.92 7.34
N ASP A 223 4.20 9.17 7.91
CA ASP A 223 3.51 8.22 8.79
C ASP A 223 3.04 6.95 8.05
N THR A 224 2.83 7.03 6.75
CA THR A 224 2.43 5.87 5.93
C THR A 224 3.58 4.89 5.72
N GLU A 225 4.81 5.36 5.62
CA GLU A 225 6.01 4.50 5.58
C GLU A 225 6.08 3.62 6.84
N VAL A 226 5.80 4.20 7.99
CA VAL A 226 5.69 3.48 9.27
C VAL A 226 4.64 2.38 9.22
N MET A 227 3.48 2.64 8.59
CA MET A 227 2.42 1.63 8.48
C MET A 227 2.82 0.47 7.56
N ALA A 228 3.54 0.73 6.48
CA ALA A 228 4.05 -0.31 5.59
C ALA A 228 5.04 -1.23 6.32
N TYR A 229 5.97 -0.65 7.07
CA TYR A 229 6.95 -1.42 7.84
C TYR A 229 6.33 -2.13 9.05
N ALA A 230 5.30 -1.55 9.67
CA ALA A 230 4.54 -2.24 10.72
C ALA A 230 3.78 -3.46 10.18
N ALA A 231 3.23 -3.37 8.97
CA ALA A 231 2.58 -4.52 8.32
C ALA A 231 3.57 -5.66 8.08
N ASP A 232 4.76 -5.35 7.56
CA ASP A 232 5.84 -6.33 7.37
C ASP A 232 6.29 -6.95 8.69
N LEU A 233 6.61 -6.12 9.69
CA LEU A 233 7.04 -6.60 11.01
C LEU A 233 6.01 -7.53 11.66
N LEU A 234 4.74 -7.11 11.69
CA LEU A 234 3.70 -7.87 12.39
C LEU A 234 3.32 -9.15 11.65
N MET A 235 3.13 -9.08 10.33
CA MET A 235 2.54 -10.18 9.58
C MET A 235 3.58 -11.09 8.91
N ARG A 236 4.74 -10.58 8.49
CA ARG A 236 5.82 -11.42 7.95
C ARG A 236 6.78 -11.89 9.05
N ARG A 237 7.50 -10.96 9.71
CA ARG A 237 8.53 -11.34 10.71
C ARG A 237 7.94 -12.03 11.93
N HIS A 238 6.83 -11.53 12.49
CA HIS A 238 6.21 -12.09 13.67
C HIS A 238 5.12 -13.12 13.36
N GLY A 239 4.73 -13.28 12.08
CA GLY A 239 3.76 -14.28 11.65
C GLY A 239 2.35 -14.09 12.24
N LEU A 240 2.01 -12.87 12.66
CA LEU A 240 0.71 -12.63 13.29
C LEU A 240 -0.43 -12.72 12.26
N PRO A 241 -1.54 -13.37 12.60
CA PRO A 241 -2.76 -13.32 11.80
C PRO A 241 -3.23 -11.86 11.59
N ILE A 242 -3.86 -11.58 10.43
CA ILE A 242 -4.32 -10.23 10.08
C ILE A 242 -5.19 -9.60 11.17
N SER A 243 -6.11 -10.36 11.79
CA SER A 243 -6.97 -9.87 12.88
C SER A 243 -6.18 -9.44 14.10
N VAL A 244 -5.09 -10.15 14.41
CA VAL A 244 -4.21 -9.82 15.54
C VAL A 244 -3.36 -8.60 15.20
N ALA A 245 -2.77 -8.53 13.99
CA ALA A 245 -2.02 -7.36 13.53
C ALA A 245 -2.91 -6.09 13.49
N ALA A 246 -4.16 -6.21 13.02
CA ALA A 246 -5.14 -5.13 13.09
C ALA A 246 -5.41 -4.68 14.53
N SER A 247 -5.52 -5.62 15.47
CA SER A 247 -5.70 -5.31 16.90
C SER A 247 -4.47 -4.69 17.56
N VAL A 248 -3.28 -4.84 16.98
CA VAL A 248 -2.08 -4.11 17.39
C VAL A 248 -2.12 -2.68 16.89
N MET A 249 -2.41 -2.47 15.60
CA MET A 249 -2.43 -1.14 14.97
C MET A 249 -3.63 -0.31 15.44
N ALA A 250 -4.81 -0.90 15.49
CA ALA A 250 -6.07 -0.27 15.91
C ALA A 250 -6.65 -0.97 17.16
N PRO A 251 -5.97 -0.91 18.32
CA PRO A 251 -6.38 -1.68 19.48
C PRO A 251 -7.73 -1.20 20.03
N PRO A 252 -8.60 -2.13 20.43
CA PRO A 252 -9.92 -1.80 20.99
C PRO A 252 -9.80 -0.90 22.22
N LEU A 253 -10.83 -0.09 22.49
CA LEU A 253 -10.87 0.80 23.66
C LEU A 253 -10.90 -0.02 24.97
N TRP A 254 -10.39 0.54 26.06
CA TRP A 254 -10.40 -0.14 27.36
C TRP A 254 -11.80 -0.54 27.82
N THR A 255 -12.81 0.28 27.47
CA THR A 255 -14.23 -0.02 27.76
C THR A 255 -14.75 -1.21 26.95
N GLU A 256 -14.23 -1.43 25.74
CA GLU A 256 -14.55 -2.60 24.91
C GLU A 256 -13.83 -3.83 25.44
N ILE A 257 -12.54 -3.71 25.74
CA ILE A 257 -11.75 -4.81 26.36
C ILE A 257 -12.42 -5.30 27.64
N ALA A 258 -12.93 -4.42 28.49
CA ALA A 258 -13.60 -4.80 29.73
C ALA A 258 -14.88 -5.63 29.53
N ARG A 259 -15.45 -5.64 28.32
CA ARG A 259 -16.66 -6.41 27.95
C ARG A 259 -16.36 -7.70 27.20
N MET A 260 -15.09 -7.96 26.83
CA MET A 260 -14.64 -9.16 26.15
C MET A 260 -14.63 -10.37 27.09
N SER A 261 -14.47 -11.56 26.51
CA SER A 261 -14.18 -12.77 27.28
C SER A 261 -12.87 -12.61 28.08
N PRO A 262 -12.66 -13.32 29.19
CA PRO A 262 -11.40 -13.27 29.94
C PRO A 262 -10.16 -13.56 29.08
N GLU A 263 -10.30 -14.48 28.12
CA GLU A 263 -9.24 -14.85 27.18
C GLU A 263 -8.89 -13.69 26.24
N ASP A 264 -9.90 -13.07 25.61
CA ASP A 264 -9.72 -11.92 24.72
C ASP A 264 -9.19 -10.69 25.47
N GLN A 265 -9.62 -10.47 26.71
CA GLN A 265 -9.06 -9.42 27.57
C GLN A 265 -7.56 -9.63 27.81
N THR A 266 -7.17 -10.88 28.09
CA THR A 266 -5.77 -11.25 28.32
C THR A 266 -4.96 -11.01 27.05
N LEU A 267 -5.45 -11.48 25.89
CA LEU A 267 -4.80 -11.27 24.61
C LEU A 267 -4.65 -9.77 24.30
N ALA A 268 -5.73 -8.98 24.39
CA ALA A 268 -5.71 -7.55 24.09
C ALA A 268 -4.74 -6.76 24.99
N ARG A 269 -4.65 -7.14 26.28
CA ARG A 269 -3.69 -6.53 27.23
C ARG A 269 -2.26 -6.91 26.90
N THR A 270 -2.01 -8.18 26.59
CA THR A 270 -0.68 -8.68 26.19
C THR A 270 -0.20 -7.98 24.91
N LEU A 271 -1.05 -7.89 23.90
CA LEU A 271 -0.70 -7.18 22.66
C LEU A 271 -0.34 -5.70 22.92
N ARG A 272 -1.06 -5.02 23.80
CA ARG A 272 -0.74 -3.65 24.19
C ARG A 272 0.56 -3.51 24.98
N GLN A 273 0.96 -4.52 25.72
CA GLN A 273 2.23 -4.54 26.46
C GLN A 273 3.40 -4.80 25.51
N VAL A 274 3.26 -5.79 24.63
CA VAL A 274 4.34 -6.20 23.71
C VAL A 274 4.51 -5.21 22.57
N TYR A 275 3.41 -4.75 21.99
CA TYR A 275 3.40 -3.91 20.79
C TYR A 275 2.94 -2.47 21.05
N GLY A 276 3.03 -1.99 22.28
CA GLY A 276 2.55 -0.64 22.61
C GLY A 276 3.15 0.48 21.78
N GLY A 277 4.37 0.30 21.30
CA GLY A 277 5.05 1.23 20.40
C GLY A 277 4.51 1.24 18.96
N LEU A 278 3.75 0.22 18.55
CA LEU A 278 3.11 0.12 17.24
C LEU A 278 1.62 0.49 17.24
N LEU A 279 1.06 0.83 18.40
CA LEU A 279 -0.29 1.37 18.47
C LEU A 279 -0.37 2.66 17.64
N VAL A 280 -1.26 2.66 16.63
CA VAL A 280 -1.45 3.83 15.76
C VAL A 280 -2.54 4.72 16.38
N ASN A 281 -2.14 5.90 16.84
CA ASN A 281 -3.06 6.93 17.33
C ASN A 281 -3.29 7.97 16.24
N GLY A 282 -4.54 8.43 16.17
CA GLY A 282 -5.01 9.42 15.21
C GLY A 282 -6.09 8.85 14.29
N PRO A 283 -6.72 9.71 13.49
CA PRO A 283 -7.70 9.29 12.50
C PRO A 283 -6.96 8.66 11.31
N PHE A 284 -7.26 7.41 11.00
CA PHE A 284 -6.70 6.76 9.82
C PHE A 284 -7.66 5.80 9.13
N THR A 285 -7.50 5.70 7.84
CA THR A 285 -7.96 4.60 6.99
C THR A 285 -6.81 4.19 6.09
N ILE A 286 -6.51 2.91 6.04
CA ILE A 286 -5.49 2.34 5.18
C ILE A 286 -6.07 1.23 4.31
N ILE A 287 -5.52 1.09 3.10
CA ILE A 287 -5.56 -0.15 2.35
C ILE A 287 -4.13 -0.68 2.34
N VAL A 288 -3.96 -1.84 2.93
CA VAL A 288 -2.74 -2.63 2.86
C VAL A 288 -2.93 -3.70 1.81
N ALA A 289 -2.04 -3.80 0.86
CA ALA A 289 -2.06 -4.85 -0.12
C ALA A 289 -0.75 -5.63 -0.09
N ARG A 290 -0.83 -6.91 -0.41
CA ARG A 290 0.30 -7.77 -0.72
C ARG A 290 -0.10 -8.79 -1.77
N ARG A 291 0.86 -9.56 -2.26
CA ARG A 291 0.57 -10.62 -3.23
C ARG A 291 -0.53 -11.54 -2.72
N GLY A 292 -1.66 -11.56 -3.43
CA GLY A 292 -2.82 -12.39 -3.09
C GLY A 292 -3.76 -11.87 -2.00
N GLU A 293 -3.49 -10.69 -1.40
CA GLU A 293 -4.37 -10.14 -0.36
C GLU A 293 -4.53 -8.63 -0.45
N MET A 294 -5.74 -8.16 -0.18
CA MET A 294 -6.07 -6.75 0.04
C MET A 294 -6.81 -6.59 1.38
N ILE A 295 -6.31 -5.68 2.22
CA ILE A 295 -6.80 -5.48 3.59
C ILE A 295 -7.20 -4.02 3.76
N GLY A 296 -8.47 -3.76 4.06
CA GLY A 296 -8.95 -2.44 4.48
C GLY A 296 -9.04 -2.36 5.99
N LEU A 297 -8.46 -1.32 6.60
CA LEU A 297 -8.49 -1.11 8.04
C LEU A 297 -8.71 0.38 8.34
N THR A 298 -9.57 0.66 9.32
CA THR A 298 -9.77 2.00 9.87
C THR A 298 -9.25 2.07 11.30
N ASP A 299 -9.05 3.29 11.80
CA ASP A 299 -8.83 3.47 13.23
C ASP A 299 -10.00 2.89 14.06
N ARG A 300 -9.73 2.63 15.34
CA ARG A 300 -10.64 1.93 16.28
C ARG A 300 -12.02 2.55 16.45
N ILE A 301 -12.21 3.82 16.11
CA ILE A 301 -13.49 4.52 16.19
C ILE A 301 -13.97 5.03 14.82
N ARG A 302 -13.26 4.68 13.76
CA ARG A 302 -13.57 5.01 12.36
C ARG A 302 -13.76 6.52 12.16
N LEU A 303 -12.74 7.30 12.49
CA LEU A 303 -12.71 8.76 12.25
C LEU A 303 -12.53 9.11 10.77
N ARG A 304 -11.93 8.20 9.98
CA ARG A 304 -11.85 8.32 8.53
C ARG A 304 -12.77 7.30 7.86
N PRO A 305 -13.47 7.70 6.77
CA PRO A 305 -14.40 6.81 6.08
C PRO A 305 -13.67 5.71 5.32
N LEU A 306 -14.29 4.55 5.27
CA LEU A 306 -14.00 3.46 4.36
C LEU A 306 -15.31 2.81 3.94
N THR A 307 -15.56 2.75 2.64
CA THR A 307 -16.64 2.01 2.03
C THR A 307 -16.07 0.78 1.36
N ALA A 308 -16.68 -0.35 1.61
CA ALA A 308 -16.40 -1.58 0.91
C ALA A 308 -17.61 -1.96 0.04
N ALA A 309 -17.34 -2.57 -1.09
CA ALA A 309 -18.38 -3.09 -1.98
C ALA A 309 -17.89 -4.36 -2.69
N ALA A 310 -18.82 -5.15 -3.18
CA ALA A 310 -18.53 -6.35 -3.95
C ALA A 310 -19.44 -6.45 -5.18
N LYS A 311 -18.88 -6.98 -6.27
CA LYS A 311 -19.57 -7.41 -7.48
C LYS A 311 -18.93 -8.66 -8.06
N GLY A 312 -19.63 -9.80 -8.01
CA GLY A 312 -19.02 -11.08 -8.38
C GLY A 312 -17.75 -11.34 -7.59
N ASP A 313 -16.65 -11.57 -8.29
CA ASP A 313 -15.33 -11.80 -7.70
C ASP A 313 -14.53 -10.51 -7.44
N ARG A 314 -15.09 -9.32 -7.66
CA ARG A 314 -14.44 -8.04 -7.43
C ARG A 314 -14.79 -7.45 -6.06
N LEU A 315 -13.77 -7.22 -5.25
CA LEU A 315 -13.83 -6.47 -3.99
C LEU A 315 -13.31 -5.06 -4.22
N PHE A 316 -14.09 -4.08 -3.78
CA PHE A 316 -13.77 -2.66 -3.81
C PHE A 316 -13.63 -2.11 -2.40
N LEU A 317 -12.59 -1.32 -2.16
CA LEU A 317 -12.39 -0.52 -0.95
C LEU A 317 -12.16 0.93 -1.38
N SER A 318 -12.88 1.90 -0.82
CA SER A 318 -12.70 3.30 -1.19
C SER A 318 -13.04 4.25 -0.05
N SER A 319 -12.49 5.45 -0.08
CA SER A 319 -12.90 6.54 0.82
C SER A 319 -14.37 6.93 0.66
N GLU A 320 -14.93 6.72 -0.53
CA GLU A 320 -16.31 7.07 -0.89
C GLU A 320 -16.95 5.98 -1.75
N GLU A 321 -18.28 5.93 -1.77
CA GLU A 321 -19.03 4.97 -2.59
C GLU A 321 -19.10 5.41 -4.07
N ALA A 322 -19.16 6.71 -4.34
CA ALA A 322 -19.33 7.22 -5.71
C ALA A 322 -18.27 6.70 -6.70
N PRO A 323 -16.97 6.69 -6.40
CA PRO A 323 -15.93 6.11 -7.27
C PRO A 323 -16.20 4.65 -7.61
N ILE A 324 -16.67 3.87 -6.65
CA ILE A 324 -16.99 2.44 -6.87
C ILE A 324 -18.14 2.29 -7.86
N ARG A 325 -19.18 3.11 -7.70
CA ARG A 325 -20.36 3.07 -8.59
C ARG A 325 -20.07 3.57 -10.00
N LEU A 326 -19.07 4.41 -10.19
CA LEU A 326 -18.63 4.77 -11.53
C LEU A 326 -17.99 3.59 -12.27
N ILE A 327 -17.27 2.74 -11.54
CA ILE A 327 -16.60 1.55 -12.07
C ILE A 327 -17.63 0.40 -12.23
N SER A 328 -18.46 0.21 -11.23
CA SER A 328 -19.46 -0.87 -11.15
C SER A 328 -20.80 -0.33 -10.63
N PRO A 329 -21.70 0.10 -11.52
CA PRO A 329 -23.01 0.65 -11.13
C PRO A 329 -23.87 -0.35 -10.35
N ASP A 330 -23.81 -1.63 -10.73
CA ASP A 330 -24.59 -2.72 -10.14
C ASP A 330 -23.74 -3.51 -9.16
N LEU A 331 -23.81 -3.13 -7.87
CA LEU A 331 -23.10 -3.79 -6.79
C LEU A 331 -23.98 -4.85 -6.11
N ASP A 332 -23.38 -5.99 -5.77
CA ASP A 332 -24.09 -7.03 -5.02
C ASP A 332 -24.21 -6.64 -3.55
N TRP A 333 -23.16 -6.06 -2.97
CA TRP A 333 -23.14 -5.56 -1.60
C TRP A 333 -22.36 -4.24 -1.48
N VAL A 334 -22.82 -3.40 -0.54
CA VAL A 334 -22.11 -2.20 -0.09
C VAL A 334 -22.16 -2.18 1.44
N TRP A 335 -21.03 -1.95 2.09
CA TRP A 335 -20.98 -1.84 3.54
C TRP A 335 -19.86 -0.95 4.02
N THR A 336 -19.90 -0.56 5.30
CA THR A 336 -18.84 0.13 5.99
C THR A 336 -18.30 -0.76 7.12
N PRO A 337 -16.97 -0.88 7.30
CA PRO A 337 -16.40 -1.69 8.38
C PRO A 337 -16.71 -1.11 9.76
N VAL A 338 -16.68 -1.96 10.75
CA VAL A 338 -16.57 -1.54 12.16
C VAL A 338 -15.14 -1.05 12.41
N GLY A 339 -14.98 0.00 13.23
CA GLY A 339 -13.65 0.54 13.55
C GLY A 339 -12.71 -0.54 14.12
N GLY A 340 -11.48 -0.57 13.60
CA GLY A 340 -10.47 -1.54 13.98
C GLY A 340 -10.67 -2.98 13.47
N GLN A 341 -11.76 -3.26 12.74
CA GLN A 341 -11.98 -4.57 12.13
C GLN A 341 -11.50 -4.57 10.67
N PRO A 342 -10.61 -5.51 10.28
CA PRO A 342 -10.12 -5.57 8.92
C PRO A 342 -11.17 -6.16 7.97
N ILE A 343 -11.26 -5.59 6.76
CA ILE A 343 -11.88 -6.21 5.60
C ILE A 343 -10.77 -6.89 4.81
N VAL A 344 -10.95 -8.14 4.44
CA VAL A 344 -9.91 -8.92 3.75
C VAL A 344 -10.46 -9.55 2.48
N GLY A 345 -9.86 -9.24 1.35
CA GLY A 345 -9.96 -9.99 0.10
C GLY A 345 -8.74 -10.89 -0.07
N ARG A 346 -8.96 -12.14 -0.45
CA ARG A 346 -7.89 -13.11 -0.73
C ARG A 346 -8.08 -13.78 -2.07
N LEU A 347 -6.98 -13.99 -2.75
CA LEU A 347 -6.97 -14.72 -4.01
C LEU A 347 -7.47 -16.16 -3.78
N GLY A 348 -8.46 -16.57 -4.55
CA GLY A 348 -9.10 -17.88 -4.45
C GLY A 348 -10.21 -18.01 -3.38
N ASP A 349 -10.38 -17.01 -2.51
CA ASP A 349 -11.44 -17.03 -1.51
C ASP A 349 -12.67 -16.25 -2.02
N PRO A 350 -13.89 -16.78 -1.90
CA PRO A 350 -15.08 -16.03 -2.27
C PRO A 350 -15.31 -14.84 -1.34
N ILE A 351 -15.74 -13.72 -1.91
CA ILE A 351 -16.12 -12.55 -1.12
C ILE A 351 -17.39 -12.91 -0.33
N LYS A 352 -17.31 -12.79 1.00
CA LYS A 352 -18.44 -13.08 1.89
C LYS A 352 -19.13 -11.78 2.26
N ALA A 353 -20.47 -11.78 2.14
CA ALA A 353 -21.27 -10.68 2.66
C ALA A 353 -21.01 -10.53 4.17
N PRO A 354 -20.64 -9.34 4.65
CA PRO A 354 -20.50 -9.14 6.08
C PRO A 354 -21.88 -9.23 6.76
N THR A 355 -21.91 -9.70 8.00
CA THR A 355 -23.11 -9.72 8.83
C THR A 355 -23.61 -8.27 8.99
N GLY A 356 -24.76 -7.93 8.39
CA GLY A 356 -25.30 -6.57 8.40
C GLY A 356 -25.11 -5.76 7.10
N ALA A 357 -24.52 -6.34 6.03
CA ALA A 357 -24.47 -5.71 4.71
C ALA A 357 -25.89 -5.53 4.15
N THR A 358 -26.21 -4.35 3.63
CA THR A 358 -27.44 -4.11 2.87
C THR A 358 -27.23 -4.57 1.43
N LEU A 359 -28.19 -5.34 0.90
CA LEU A 359 -28.28 -5.55 -0.54
C LEU A 359 -28.42 -4.18 -1.23
N SER A 360 -27.56 -3.93 -2.21
CA SER A 360 -27.60 -2.68 -2.98
C SER A 360 -28.96 -2.55 -3.66
N ALA A 361 -29.74 -1.55 -3.27
CA ALA A 361 -30.88 -1.15 -4.08
C ALA A 361 -30.32 -0.52 -5.36
N THR A 362 -30.71 -1.03 -6.52
CA THR A 362 -30.43 -0.43 -7.84
C THR A 362 -30.86 1.03 -7.79
N VAL A 363 -29.91 1.97 -7.80
CA VAL A 363 -30.25 3.39 -7.94
C VAL A 363 -30.65 3.59 -9.39
N PRO A 364 -31.89 4.05 -9.68
CA PRO A 364 -32.26 4.33 -11.05
C PRO A 364 -31.33 5.39 -11.63
N ALA A 365 -30.83 5.12 -12.84
CA ALA A 365 -29.97 6.07 -13.57
C ALA A 365 -30.69 7.43 -13.62
N PHE A 366 -30.08 8.45 -13.02
CA PHE A 366 -30.49 9.82 -13.25
C PHE A 366 -30.21 10.12 -14.72
N ALA A 367 -31.27 10.14 -15.51
CA ALA A 367 -31.18 10.68 -16.87
C ALA A 367 -30.83 12.17 -16.73
N CYS A 368 -29.59 12.53 -17.09
CA CYS A 368 -29.28 13.90 -17.40
C CYS A 368 -30.14 14.31 -18.58
N ALA A 369 -31.20 15.07 -18.31
CA ALA A 369 -31.90 15.80 -19.34
C ALA A 369 -30.95 16.89 -19.87
N ALA A 370 -30.75 16.90 -21.19
CA ALA A 370 -29.93 17.82 -21.95
C ALA A 370 -30.45 19.28 -21.83
#